data_d33132a04286086e0a252e3d745b7e52
#
_entry.id   d33132a04286086e0a252e3d745b7e52
#
_cell.length_a   1.000
_cell.length_b   1.000
_cell.length_c   1.000
_cell.angle_alpha   90.00
_cell.angle_beta   90.00
_cell.angle_gamma   90.00
#
_symmetry.space_group_name_H-M   'P 1'
#
loop_
_entity.id
_entity.type
_entity.pdbx_description
1 polymer ?
#
loop_
_entity_poly.entity_id
_entity_poly.type
_entity_poly.pdbx_seq_one_letter_code
_entity_poly.pdbx_strand_id
1 'polypeptide(L)'
;KLYLALMRSLQKKGTKLAVQQKNQNFKAIMQQEYSGIMGGSDSFTIIGASGIGKSSAISRAITLITENRIIDVEQPYTKIIPCICVQCPFDSSVKGLLLEILRKVDEVIGGNYYPNALRARTTTDMLIGSVSQVALNHIGLLVVDEIQNVCNSKNGKSLVGMLTQLINNSGISICMVGTPESAVFFEQAMQLARRSLGLWYDVMEYGEDFRTFCEVLYSYQYVKQRTEITDVVMAWLYEHTSGNISVVVSLIHDAQEIAILNGREVLNLESLNEAYQQRLSMLHGFIQPRQKCQTSKTKRKTTVPKVDAHVESDGEFTIAGLVSQAKTEGVDIVELLKNHLPVVEVAV
;
A
#
# COMPACT_ATOMS: atom_id res chain seq x y z
N LYS A 1 1.64 8.94 1.19
CA LYS A 1 2.20 8.15 2.32
C LYS A 1 3.57 7.57 1.99
N LEU A 2 3.79 6.94 0.82
CA LEU A 2 5.09 6.42 0.38
C LEU A 2 6.20 7.48 0.54
N TYR A 3 5.98 8.69 0.01
CA TYR A 3 6.92 9.81 0.15
C TYR A 3 7.24 10.12 1.62
N LEU A 4 6.22 10.27 2.46
CA LEU A 4 6.42 10.58 3.87
C LEU A 4 7.17 9.47 4.63
N ALA A 5 6.85 8.21 4.37
CA ALA A 5 7.53 7.07 4.98
C ALA A 5 9.01 7.01 4.55
N LEU A 6 9.28 7.25 3.26
CA LEU A 6 10.65 7.36 2.75
C LEU A 6 11.40 8.49 3.42
N MET A 7 10.84 9.71 3.44
CA MET A 7 11.50 10.88 4.03
C MET A 7 11.80 10.70 5.51
N ARG A 8 10.85 10.14 6.27
CA ARG A 8 11.06 9.82 7.69
C ARG A 8 12.17 8.79 7.90
N SER A 9 12.22 7.76 7.07
CA SER A 9 13.29 6.77 7.14
C SER A 9 14.66 7.37 6.81
N LEU A 10 14.74 8.21 5.77
CA LEU A 10 15.97 8.92 5.40
C LEU A 10 16.41 9.91 6.48
N GLN A 11 15.47 10.66 7.06
CA GLN A 11 15.74 11.57 8.17
C GLN A 11 16.33 10.82 9.38
N LYS A 12 15.76 9.66 9.75
CA LYS A 12 16.30 8.82 10.82
C LYS A 12 17.73 8.35 10.52
N LYS A 13 18.01 7.97 9.27
CA LYS A 13 19.35 7.54 8.85
C LYS A 13 20.39 8.66 8.93
N GLY A 14 19.98 9.90 8.76
CA GLY A 14 20.82 11.11 8.87
C GLY A 14 21.04 11.61 10.29
N THR A 15 20.34 11.07 11.31
CA THR A 15 20.51 11.55 12.69
C THR A 15 21.85 11.13 13.27
N LYS A 16 22.40 11.99 14.18
CA LYS A 16 23.64 11.65 14.93
C LYS A 16 23.53 10.30 15.64
N LEU A 17 22.33 9.99 16.15
CA LEU A 17 22.06 8.71 16.82
C LEU A 17 22.18 7.52 15.84
N ALA A 18 21.68 7.64 14.62
CA ALA A 18 21.82 6.61 13.59
C ALA A 18 23.27 6.40 13.18
N VAL A 19 24.04 7.47 13.05
CA VAL A 19 25.48 7.40 12.76
C VAL A 19 26.22 6.75 13.90
N GLN A 20 25.93 7.11 15.15
CA GLN A 20 26.51 6.46 16.32
C GLN A 20 26.16 4.97 16.37
N GLN A 21 24.92 4.60 16.11
CA GLN A 21 24.48 3.21 16.09
C GLN A 21 25.16 2.41 14.97
N LYS A 22 25.34 3.00 13.78
CA LYS A 22 26.15 2.37 12.72
C LYS A 22 27.58 2.13 13.15
N ASN A 23 28.19 3.11 13.79
CA ASN A 23 29.54 3.01 14.32
C ASN A 23 29.66 2.00 15.46
N GLN A 24 28.66 1.93 16.35
CA GLN A 24 28.58 0.95 17.44
C GLN A 24 28.38 -0.46 16.89
N ASN A 25 27.51 -0.64 15.88
CA ASN A 25 27.34 -1.93 15.22
C ASN A 25 28.61 -2.39 14.53
N PHE A 26 29.36 -1.47 13.92
CA PHE A 26 30.69 -1.77 13.36
C PHE A 26 31.67 -2.20 14.45
N LYS A 27 31.68 -1.51 15.60
CA LYS A 27 32.50 -1.85 16.75
C LYS A 27 32.08 -3.18 17.40
N ALA A 28 30.78 -3.49 17.44
CA ALA A 28 30.30 -4.78 17.95
C ALA A 28 30.78 -5.97 17.09
N ILE A 29 30.82 -5.80 15.76
CA ILE A 29 31.44 -6.79 14.87
C ILE A 29 32.93 -6.99 15.19
N MET A 30 33.59 -5.96 15.72
CA MET A 30 35.00 -5.97 16.16
C MET A 30 35.14 -6.31 17.66
N GLN A 31 34.16 -6.98 18.28
CA GLN A 31 34.12 -7.41 19.70
C GLN A 31 34.05 -6.29 20.75
N GLN A 32 33.47 -5.16 20.41
CA GLN A 32 33.23 -4.08 21.37
C GLN A 32 31.73 -3.99 21.72
N GLU A 33 31.42 -3.61 22.97
CA GLU A 33 30.09 -3.63 23.58
C GLU A 33 28.98 -2.95 22.73
N TYR A 34 27.83 -3.62 22.63
CA TYR A 34 26.63 -3.18 21.92
C TYR A 34 25.71 -2.36 22.84
N SER A 35 25.36 -1.16 22.48
CA SER A 35 24.39 -0.34 23.21
C SER A 35 23.29 0.19 22.29
N GLY A 36 22.07 -0.33 22.50
CA GLY A 36 20.82 0.30 22.11
C GLY A 36 20.31 0.14 20.69
N ILE A 37 19.01 -0.04 20.59
CA ILE A 37 18.23 -0.15 19.35
C ILE A 37 17.54 1.18 19.09
N MET A 38 17.62 1.71 17.86
CA MET A 38 16.79 2.82 17.45
C MET A 38 15.33 2.35 17.28
N GLY A 39 14.43 2.94 18.02
CA GLY A 39 12.99 2.63 17.97
C GLY A 39 12.41 2.71 16.55
N GLY A 40 11.42 1.85 16.31
CA GLY A 40 10.82 1.56 15.02
C GLY A 40 10.41 2.76 14.17
N SER A 41 10.40 2.52 12.88
CA SER A 41 9.91 3.45 11.85
C SER A 41 8.44 3.20 11.55
N ASP A 42 7.85 4.09 10.76
CA ASP A 42 6.48 3.95 10.31
C ASP A 42 6.37 2.81 9.30
N SER A 43 5.50 1.84 9.58
CA SER A 43 5.05 0.88 8.59
C SER A 43 3.60 1.19 8.20
N PHE A 44 3.19 0.82 7.01
CA PHE A 44 1.82 0.98 6.56
C PHE A 44 1.45 -0.10 5.55
N THR A 45 0.15 -0.29 5.38
CA THR A 45 -0.40 -1.27 4.45
C THR A 45 -1.16 -0.58 3.33
N ILE A 46 -1.11 -1.18 2.14
CA ILE A 46 -1.96 -0.85 1.00
C ILE A 46 -2.76 -2.10 0.67
N ILE A 47 -4.04 -2.05 0.94
CA ILE A 47 -4.94 -3.19 0.73
C ILE A 47 -5.96 -2.83 -0.34
N GLY A 48 -6.25 -3.76 -1.22
CA GLY A 48 -7.28 -3.56 -2.24
C GLY A 48 -7.44 -4.78 -3.13
N ALA A 49 -8.55 -4.85 -3.84
CA ALA A 49 -8.89 -5.97 -4.71
C ALA A 49 -7.76 -6.28 -5.73
N SER A 50 -7.70 -7.51 -6.19
CA SER A 50 -6.78 -7.88 -7.27
C SER A 50 -7.15 -7.15 -8.55
N GLY A 51 -6.15 -6.73 -9.33
CA GLY A 51 -6.37 -6.06 -10.61
C GLY A 51 -6.73 -4.57 -10.55
N ILE A 52 -6.73 -3.92 -9.38
CA ILE A 52 -6.98 -2.46 -9.28
C ILE A 52 -5.75 -1.58 -9.54
N GLY A 53 -4.63 -2.19 -9.97
CA GLY A 53 -3.43 -1.44 -10.34
C GLY A 53 -2.51 -1.05 -9.17
N LYS A 54 -2.58 -1.69 -7.99
CA LYS A 54 -1.75 -1.38 -6.81
C LYS A 54 -0.26 -1.35 -7.13
N SER A 55 0.28 -2.44 -7.66
CA SER A 55 1.72 -2.57 -7.93
C SER A 55 2.19 -1.58 -8.99
N SER A 56 1.38 -1.32 -10.02
CA SER A 56 1.67 -0.32 -11.06
C SER A 56 1.68 1.10 -10.50
N ALA A 57 0.69 1.44 -9.66
CA ALA A 57 0.61 2.74 -9.01
C ALA A 57 1.79 2.98 -8.04
N ILE A 58 2.17 1.95 -7.27
CA ILE A 58 3.31 2.00 -6.36
C ILE A 58 4.60 2.18 -7.15
N SER A 59 4.82 1.39 -8.20
CA SER A 59 6.00 1.50 -9.06
C SER A 59 6.11 2.90 -9.67
N ARG A 60 5.02 3.44 -10.20
CA ARG A 60 4.99 4.81 -10.74
C ARG A 60 5.27 5.86 -9.66
N ALA A 61 4.65 5.73 -8.49
CA ALA A 61 4.88 6.64 -7.38
C ALA A 61 6.34 6.62 -6.90
N ILE A 62 6.96 5.44 -6.82
CA ILE A 62 8.37 5.29 -6.47
C ILE A 62 9.24 6.00 -7.51
N THR A 63 9.02 5.76 -8.80
CA THR A 63 9.77 6.43 -9.88
C THR A 63 9.67 7.95 -9.78
N LEU A 64 8.48 8.49 -9.52
CA LEU A 64 8.27 9.93 -9.38
C LEU A 64 8.94 10.52 -8.13
N ILE A 65 8.98 9.77 -7.03
CA ILE A 65 9.53 10.24 -5.75
C ILE A 65 11.07 10.15 -5.74
N THR A 66 11.62 9.10 -6.33
CA THR A 66 13.04 8.77 -6.23
C THR A 66 13.83 9.11 -7.49
N GLU A 67 13.13 9.37 -8.59
CA GLU A 67 13.75 9.50 -9.93
C GLU A 67 14.69 8.32 -10.25
N ASN A 68 14.49 7.18 -9.57
CA ASN A 68 15.33 5.99 -9.63
C ASN A 68 16.82 6.25 -9.29
N ARG A 69 17.10 7.30 -8.51
CA ARG A 69 18.46 7.66 -8.13
C ARG A 69 18.88 6.96 -6.85
N ILE A 70 20.15 6.55 -6.80
CA ILE A 70 20.82 6.09 -5.59
C ILE A 70 21.36 7.34 -4.89
N ILE A 71 21.23 7.38 -3.55
CA ILE A 71 21.75 8.49 -2.74
C ILE A 71 23.13 8.08 -2.23
N ASP A 72 24.16 8.77 -2.70
CA ASP A 72 25.51 8.59 -2.20
C ASP A 72 25.72 9.48 -0.98
N VAL A 73 26.17 8.89 0.13
CA VAL A 73 26.48 9.59 1.37
C VAL A 73 28.00 9.52 1.58
N GLU A 74 28.63 10.68 1.69
CA GLU A 74 30.11 10.77 1.77
C GLU A 74 30.66 10.40 3.15
N GLN A 75 29.90 10.65 4.24
CA GLN A 75 30.38 10.37 5.61
C GLN A 75 29.25 9.81 6.50
N PRO A 76 29.29 8.52 6.88
CA PRO A 76 30.17 7.46 6.36
C PRO A 76 29.80 7.11 4.92
N TYR A 77 30.79 6.79 4.09
CA TYR A 77 30.53 6.44 2.69
C TYR A 77 29.55 5.27 2.59
N THR A 78 28.37 5.55 2.11
CA THR A 78 27.27 4.57 2.03
C THR A 78 26.35 4.92 0.87
N LYS A 79 25.97 3.92 0.09
CA LYS A 79 24.94 4.06 -0.94
C LYS A 79 23.59 3.72 -0.34
N ILE A 80 22.63 4.64 -0.41
CA ILE A 80 21.26 4.41 0.04
C ILE A 80 20.37 4.25 -1.18
N ILE A 81 19.66 3.12 -1.22
CA ILE A 81 18.62 2.83 -2.19
C ILE A 81 17.31 3.39 -1.61
N PRO A 82 16.70 4.41 -2.22
CA PRO A 82 15.51 5.03 -1.65
C PRO A 82 14.37 4.05 -1.44
N CYS A 83 14.13 3.16 -2.41
CA CYS A 83 13.06 2.17 -2.30
C CYS A 83 13.44 0.84 -2.96
N ILE A 84 13.13 -0.26 -2.28
CA ILE A 84 13.25 -1.63 -2.81
C ILE A 84 11.87 -2.28 -2.77
N CYS A 85 11.47 -2.89 -3.89
CA CYS A 85 10.27 -3.70 -3.98
C CYS A 85 10.64 -5.19 -4.03
N VAL A 86 10.03 -5.98 -3.17
CA VAL A 86 10.15 -7.44 -3.14
C VAL A 86 8.75 -8.06 -3.10
N GLN A 87 8.63 -9.27 -3.63
CA GLN A 87 7.39 -10.04 -3.52
C GLN A 87 7.46 -11.00 -2.33
N CYS A 88 6.35 -11.11 -1.61
CA CYS A 88 6.22 -12.12 -0.58
C CYS A 88 6.25 -13.50 -1.22
N PRO A 89 7.15 -14.41 -0.80
CA PRO A 89 7.20 -15.76 -1.34
C PRO A 89 5.86 -16.49 -1.16
N PHE A 90 5.49 -17.32 -2.13
CA PHE A 90 4.23 -18.06 -2.09
C PHE A 90 4.11 -18.97 -0.86
N ASP A 91 5.21 -19.59 -0.45
CA ASP A 91 5.30 -20.45 0.73
C ASP A 91 5.51 -19.67 2.03
N SER A 92 5.52 -18.32 1.96
CA SER A 92 5.84 -17.41 3.05
C SER A 92 7.17 -17.75 3.75
N SER A 93 8.13 -18.21 2.99
CA SER A 93 9.47 -18.53 3.50
C SER A 93 10.19 -17.28 4.00
N VAL A 94 10.45 -17.24 5.29
CA VAL A 94 11.23 -16.16 5.91
C VAL A 94 12.61 -16.06 5.27
N LYS A 95 13.28 -17.19 5.10
CA LYS A 95 14.60 -17.26 4.49
C LYS A 95 14.57 -16.80 3.03
N GLY A 96 13.53 -17.21 2.28
CA GLY A 96 13.33 -16.80 0.89
C GLY A 96 13.22 -15.28 0.75
N LEU A 97 12.38 -14.64 1.56
CA LEU A 97 12.21 -13.19 1.53
C LEU A 97 13.49 -12.43 1.92
N LEU A 98 14.19 -12.90 2.96
CA LEU A 98 15.44 -12.28 3.40
C LEU A 98 16.55 -12.36 2.32
N LEU A 99 16.67 -13.50 1.66
CA LEU A 99 17.60 -13.69 0.56
C LEU A 99 17.24 -12.82 -0.65
N GLU A 100 15.96 -12.67 -0.96
CA GLU A 100 15.49 -11.81 -2.05
C GLU A 100 15.81 -10.33 -1.77
N ILE A 101 15.67 -9.88 -0.53
CA ILE A 101 16.09 -8.52 -0.13
C ILE A 101 17.58 -8.32 -0.40
N LEU A 102 18.43 -9.26 0.02
CA LEU A 102 19.89 -9.16 -0.22
C LEU A 102 20.21 -9.17 -1.72
N ARG A 103 19.55 -10.03 -2.49
CA ARG A 103 19.74 -10.11 -3.93
C ARG A 103 19.42 -8.78 -4.61
N LYS A 104 18.27 -8.17 -4.25
CA LYS A 104 17.85 -6.87 -4.79
C LYS A 104 18.81 -5.75 -4.40
N VAL A 105 19.33 -5.76 -3.18
CA VAL A 105 20.33 -4.79 -2.77
C VAL A 105 21.61 -4.94 -3.62
N ASP A 106 22.11 -6.16 -3.76
CA ASP A 106 23.32 -6.44 -4.55
C ASP A 106 23.16 -6.05 -6.02
N GLU A 107 21.99 -6.28 -6.64
CA GLU A 107 21.68 -5.87 -8.01
C GLU A 107 21.83 -4.36 -8.21
N VAL A 108 21.46 -3.57 -7.19
CA VAL A 108 21.45 -2.10 -7.29
C VAL A 108 22.80 -1.48 -6.94
N ILE A 109 23.47 -1.96 -5.88
CA ILE A 109 24.72 -1.34 -5.39
C ILE A 109 25.98 -2.06 -5.82
N GLY A 110 25.86 -3.23 -6.45
CA GLY A 110 27.00 -4.06 -6.85
C GLY A 110 27.67 -4.77 -5.67
N GLY A 111 26.89 -5.13 -4.64
CA GLY A 111 27.37 -5.82 -3.44
C GLY A 111 27.55 -7.34 -3.63
N ASN A 112 27.92 -8.02 -2.55
CA ASN A 112 28.06 -9.46 -2.47
C ASN A 112 27.37 -10.08 -1.24
N TYR A 113 26.34 -9.43 -0.72
CA TYR A 113 25.62 -9.87 0.49
C TYR A 113 24.90 -11.20 0.26
N TYR A 114 24.20 -11.33 -0.86
CA TYR A 114 23.47 -12.54 -1.23
C TYR A 114 24.38 -13.77 -1.43
N PRO A 115 25.47 -13.74 -2.26
CA PRO A 115 26.39 -14.85 -2.39
C PRO A 115 27.06 -15.23 -1.08
N ASN A 116 27.41 -14.24 -0.25
CA ASN A 116 28.03 -14.48 1.06
C ASN A 116 27.07 -15.20 2.01
N ALA A 117 25.79 -14.80 2.06
CA ALA A 117 24.78 -15.45 2.87
C ALA A 117 24.54 -16.91 2.45
N LEU A 118 24.58 -17.20 1.15
CA LEU A 118 24.44 -18.57 0.62
C LEU A 118 25.65 -19.43 0.99
N ARG A 119 26.89 -18.94 0.83
CA ARG A 119 28.10 -19.68 1.13
C ARG A 119 28.22 -20.02 2.61
N ALA A 120 27.86 -19.08 3.48
CA ALA A 120 27.92 -19.24 4.92
C ALA A 120 26.88 -20.24 5.49
N ARG A 121 25.95 -20.74 4.69
CA ARG A 121 24.83 -21.60 5.13
C ARG A 121 24.15 -21.06 6.37
N THR A 122 23.93 -19.73 6.40
CA THR A 122 23.39 -19.00 7.55
C THR A 122 22.05 -19.55 8.03
N THR A 123 21.86 -19.58 9.34
CA THR A 123 20.54 -19.83 9.94
C THR A 123 19.62 -18.65 9.70
N THR A 124 18.32 -18.85 9.84
CA THR A 124 17.34 -17.77 9.64
C THR A 124 17.60 -16.59 10.57
N ASP A 125 17.94 -16.84 11.83
CA ASP A 125 18.20 -15.78 12.81
C ASP A 125 19.45 -14.96 12.47
N MET A 126 20.53 -15.62 12.08
CA MET A 126 21.76 -14.93 11.60
C MET A 126 21.45 -14.11 10.34
N LEU A 127 20.61 -14.64 9.45
CA LEU A 127 20.22 -13.95 8.23
C LEU A 127 19.36 -12.70 8.54
N ILE A 128 18.45 -12.76 9.50
CA ILE A 128 17.69 -11.60 9.99
C ILE A 128 18.65 -10.51 10.47
N GLY A 129 19.65 -10.87 11.24
CA GLY A 129 20.67 -9.93 11.71
C GLY A 129 21.42 -9.27 10.55
N SER A 130 21.89 -10.07 9.59
CA SER A 130 22.60 -9.57 8.40
C SER A 130 21.73 -8.65 7.55
N VAL A 131 20.49 -9.05 7.27
CA VAL A 131 19.53 -8.22 6.50
C VAL A 131 19.19 -6.95 7.25
N SER A 132 19.06 -6.99 8.59
CA SER A 132 18.83 -5.80 9.41
C SER A 132 19.96 -4.79 9.27
N GLN A 133 21.21 -5.24 9.24
CA GLN A 133 22.38 -4.38 9.02
C GLN A 133 22.39 -3.79 7.61
N VAL A 134 22.14 -4.62 6.60
CA VAL A 134 22.05 -4.16 5.20
C VAL A 134 20.93 -3.14 5.04
N ALA A 135 19.76 -3.40 5.63
CA ALA A 135 18.63 -2.51 5.59
C ALA A 135 18.90 -1.17 6.29
N LEU A 136 19.54 -1.20 7.47
CA LEU A 136 19.97 0.00 8.18
C LEU A 136 20.89 0.87 7.31
N ASN A 137 21.84 0.24 6.61
CA ASN A 137 22.85 0.95 5.83
C ASN A 137 22.32 1.42 4.47
N HIS A 138 21.54 0.59 3.78
CA HIS A 138 21.30 0.76 2.34
C HIS A 138 19.84 0.97 1.96
N ILE A 139 18.84 0.62 2.78
CA ILE A 139 17.43 0.66 2.37
C ILE A 139 16.68 1.83 3.03
N GLY A 140 16.08 2.70 2.23
CA GLY A 140 15.17 3.76 2.70
C GLY A 140 13.79 3.19 3.04
N LEU A 141 13.09 2.68 2.04
CA LEU A 141 11.75 2.10 2.13
C LEU A 141 11.77 0.70 1.53
N LEU A 142 11.25 -0.28 2.26
CA LEU A 142 11.02 -1.63 1.77
C LEU A 142 9.52 -1.77 1.44
N VAL A 143 9.21 -2.14 0.20
CA VAL A 143 7.86 -2.52 -0.21
C VAL A 143 7.81 -4.04 -0.35
N VAL A 144 6.88 -4.67 0.36
CA VAL A 144 6.61 -6.11 0.27
C VAL A 144 5.25 -6.29 -0.37
N ASP A 145 5.25 -6.72 -1.62
CA ASP A 145 4.02 -6.97 -2.39
C ASP A 145 3.54 -8.42 -2.23
N GLU A 146 2.30 -8.70 -2.60
CA GLU A 146 1.65 -10.02 -2.51
C GLU A 146 1.61 -10.57 -1.07
N ILE A 147 1.44 -9.70 -0.07
CA ILE A 147 1.50 -10.10 1.35
C ILE A 147 0.37 -11.08 1.74
N GLN A 148 -0.69 -11.22 0.94
CA GLN A 148 -1.74 -12.22 1.16
C GLN A 148 -1.22 -13.67 1.14
N ASN A 149 -0.07 -13.93 0.54
CA ASN A 149 0.56 -15.25 0.59
C ASN A 149 0.80 -15.72 2.02
N VAL A 150 0.96 -14.76 2.96
CA VAL A 150 1.07 -15.03 4.39
C VAL A 150 -0.17 -15.71 4.96
N CYS A 151 -1.37 -15.39 4.46
CA CYS A 151 -2.63 -15.89 4.98
C CYS A 151 -2.81 -17.39 4.71
N ASN A 152 -2.26 -17.87 3.62
CA ASN A 152 -2.45 -19.25 3.13
C ASN A 152 -1.33 -20.19 3.58
N SER A 153 -0.32 -19.69 4.31
CA SER A 153 0.85 -20.47 4.69
C SER A 153 0.95 -20.67 6.20
N LYS A 154 1.38 -21.87 6.60
CA LYS A 154 1.74 -22.19 8.00
C LYS A 154 2.87 -21.29 8.53
N ASN A 155 3.71 -20.77 7.66
CA ASN A 155 4.87 -19.93 7.98
C ASN A 155 4.49 -18.44 8.13
N GLY A 156 3.25 -18.06 7.84
CA GLY A 156 2.84 -16.66 7.79
C GLY A 156 3.11 -15.87 9.07
N LYS A 157 2.80 -16.47 10.25
CA LYS A 157 3.08 -15.83 11.54
C LYS A 157 4.56 -15.57 11.76
N SER A 158 5.43 -16.50 11.34
CA SER A 158 6.90 -16.34 11.43
C SER A 158 7.38 -15.23 10.53
N LEU A 159 6.84 -15.10 9.31
CA LEU A 159 7.20 -14.05 8.37
C LEU A 159 6.86 -12.66 8.93
N VAL A 160 5.69 -12.49 9.53
CA VAL A 160 5.29 -11.22 10.14
C VAL A 160 6.11 -10.90 11.39
N GLY A 161 6.40 -11.91 12.20
CA GLY A 161 7.34 -11.76 13.31
C GLY A 161 8.69 -11.23 12.84
N MET A 162 9.21 -11.78 11.75
CA MET A 162 10.45 -11.34 11.12
C MET A 162 10.36 -9.91 10.58
N LEU A 163 9.28 -9.54 9.88
CA LEU A 163 9.10 -8.15 9.39
C LEU A 163 9.06 -7.17 10.56
N THR A 164 8.39 -7.52 11.67
CA THR A 164 8.36 -6.71 12.88
C THR A 164 9.76 -6.56 13.48
N GLN A 165 10.53 -7.65 13.54
CA GLN A 165 11.91 -7.63 14.02
C GLN A 165 12.81 -6.79 13.11
N LEU A 166 12.63 -6.89 11.80
CA LEU A 166 13.37 -6.10 10.82
C LEU A 166 13.12 -4.59 11.01
N ILE A 167 11.85 -4.19 11.21
CA ILE A 167 11.48 -2.80 11.51
C ILE A 167 12.17 -2.32 12.78
N ASN A 168 12.15 -3.13 13.83
CA ASN A 168 12.71 -2.76 15.14
C ASN A 168 14.25 -2.66 15.09
N ASN A 169 14.90 -3.58 14.39
CA ASN A 169 16.36 -3.67 14.38
C ASN A 169 17.02 -2.70 13.40
N SER A 170 16.37 -2.41 12.28
CA SER A 170 16.95 -1.57 11.22
C SER A 170 16.37 -0.16 11.18
N GLY A 171 15.22 0.07 11.80
CA GLY A 171 14.52 1.35 11.75
C GLY A 171 14.06 1.75 10.36
N ILE A 172 13.99 0.82 9.39
CA ILE A 172 13.46 1.10 8.05
C ILE A 172 11.93 1.20 8.08
N SER A 173 11.39 1.94 7.11
CA SER A 173 9.95 1.93 6.84
C SER A 173 9.59 0.74 5.95
N ILE A 174 8.48 0.06 6.27
CA ILE A 174 7.98 -1.05 5.45
C ILE A 174 6.56 -0.73 4.98
N CYS A 175 6.34 -0.85 3.67
CA CYS A 175 5.02 -0.82 3.04
C CYS A 175 4.63 -2.26 2.67
N MET A 176 3.53 -2.76 3.21
CA MET A 176 2.99 -4.08 2.87
C MET A 176 1.80 -3.91 1.96
N VAL A 177 1.81 -4.61 0.83
CA VAL A 177 0.80 -4.49 -0.22
C VAL A 177 0.12 -5.83 -0.42
N GLY A 178 -1.21 -5.83 -0.47
CA GLY A 178 -1.96 -7.08 -0.62
C GLY A 178 -3.43 -6.92 -0.96
N THR A 179 -4.10 -8.05 -0.96
CA THR A 179 -5.54 -8.15 -1.18
C THR A 179 -6.33 -8.06 0.14
N PRO A 180 -7.67 -7.90 0.10
CA PRO A 180 -8.50 -7.81 1.30
C PRO A 180 -8.33 -8.97 2.28
N GLU A 181 -8.01 -10.16 1.81
CA GLU A 181 -7.78 -11.34 2.66
C GLU A 181 -6.64 -11.11 3.66
N SER A 182 -5.65 -10.29 3.30
CA SER A 182 -4.52 -9.97 4.18
C SER A 182 -4.93 -9.10 5.38
N ALA A 183 -6.07 -8.40 5.33
CA ALA A 183 -6.54 -7.53 6.41
C ALA A 183 -6.74 -8.28 7.73
N VAL A 184 -7.40 -9.45 7.68
CA VAL A 184 -7.65 -10.31 8.86
C VAL A 184 -6.34 -10.68 9.55
N PHE A 185 -5.29 -10.89 8.78
CA PHE A 185 -3.99 -11.23 9.31
C PHE A 185 -3.32 -10.05 10.04
N PHE A 186 -3.43 -8.83 9.50
CA PHE A 186 -2.91 -7.64 10.16
C PHE A 186 -3.66 -7.29 11.44
N GLU A 187 -4.97 -7.53 11.50
CA GLU A 187 -5.77 -7.37 12.71
C GLU A 187 -5.30 -8.30 13.85
N GLN A 188 -4.93 -9.53 13.52
CA GLN A 188 -4.38 -10.49 14.47
C GLN A 188 -2.97 -10.14 14.95
N ALA A 189 -2.19 -9.47 14.11
CA ALA A 189 -0.84 -9.03 14.40
C ALA A 189 -0.84 -7.62 15.03
N MET A 190 -1.40 -7.48 16.25
CA MET A 190 -1.59 -6.18 16.93
C MET A 190 -0.34 -5.27 16.97
N GLN A 191 0.86 -5.84 16.96
CA GLN A 191 2.10 -5.06 16.95
C GLN A 191 2.34 -4.33 15.62
N LEU A 192 1.91 -4.93 14.50
CA LEU A 192 1.93 -4.30 13.19
C LEU A 192 0.75 -3.34 13.01
N ALA A 193 -0.43 -3.70 13.50
CA ALA A 193 -1.63 -2.88 13.39
C ALA A 193 -1.48 -1.51 14.07
N ARG A 194 -0.80 -1.42 15.22
CA ARG A 194 -0.53 -0.15 15.90
C ARG A 194 0.38 0.80 15.11
N ARG A 195 1.20 0.27 14.19
CA ARG A 195 2.16 1.03 13.38
C ARG A 195 1.72 1.16 11.92
N SER A 196 0.68 0.41 11.52
CA SER A 196 0.19 0.34 10.14
C SER A 196 -1.07 1.18 9.97
N LEU A 197 -0.90 2.37 9.45
CA LEU A 197 -2.03 3.13 8.91
C LEU A 197 -2.39 2.52 7.55
N GLY A 198 -3.39 1.65 7.52
CA GLY A 198 -3.88 1.03 6.29
C GLY A 198 -4.43 2.05 5.30
N LEU A 199 -4.08 1.88 4.04
CA LEU A 199 -4.77 2.49 2.92
C LEU A 199 -5.61 1.39 2.27
N TRP A 200 -6.89 1.68 2.12
CA TRP A 200 -7.80 0.75 1.48
C TRP A 200 -8.20 1.31 0.12
N TYR A 201 -8.00 0.52 -0.91
CA TYR A 201 -8.41 0.84 -2.28
C TYR A 201 -9.46 -0.16 -2.73
N ASP A 202 -10.59 0.35 -3.17
CA ASP A 202 -11.65 -0.46 -3.78
C ASP A 202 -11.58 -0.32 -5.31
N VAL A 203 -12.39 -1.09 -6.01
CA VAL A 203 -12.62 -0.91 -7.45
C VAL A 203 -13.14 0.49 -7.73
N MET A 204 -12.90 1.00 -8.92
CA MET A 204 -13.37 2.34 -9.29
C MET A 204 -14.91 2.39 -9.27
N GLU A 205 -15.45 3.46 -8.69
CA GLU A 205 -16.88 3.74 -8.78
C GLU A 205 -17.21 4.35 -10.16
N TYR A 206 -18.46 4.16 -10.61
CA TYR A 206 -18.93 4.81 -11.83
C TYR A 206 -19.07 6.32 -11.60
N GLY A 207 -18.03 7.05 -11.97
CA GLY A 207 -17.90 8.47 -11.76
C GLY A 207 -16.96 9.11 -12.78
N GLU A 208 -16.56 10.34 -12.51
CA GLU A 208 -15.68 11.12 -13.38
C GLU A 208 -14.30 10.45 -13.57
N ASP A 209 -13.73 9.89 -12.49
CA ASP A 209 -12.44 9.19 -12.55
C ASP A 209 -12.50 7.97 -13.47
N PHE A 210 -13.57 7.16 -13.40
CA PHE A 210 -13.74 6.01 -14.28
C PHE A 210 -13.93 6.44 -15.75
N ARG A 211 -14.69 7.52 -15.98
CA ARG A 211 -14.89 8.08 -17.32
C ARG A 211 -13.54 8.55 -17.92
N THR A 212 -12.81 9.36 -17.18
CA THR A 212 -11.49 9.86 -17.60
C THR A 212 -10.53 8.69 -17.87
N PHE A 213 -10.53 7.67 -17.02
CA PHE A 213 -9.72 6.48 -17.24
C PHE A 213 -10.09 5.76 -18.55
N CYS A 214 -11.39 5.56 -18.79
CA CYS A 214 -11.86 4.92 -20.02
C CYS A 214 -11.55 5.77 -21.26
N GLU A 215 -11.70 7.09 -21.21
CA GLU A 215 -11.36 8.01 -22.31
C GLU A 215 -9.87 7.92 -22.67
N VAL A 216 -9.00 7.99 -21.65
CA VAL A 216 -7.55 7.85 -21.86
C VAL A 216 -7.21 6.50 -22.45
N LEU A 217 -7.76 5.42 -21.89
CA LEU A 217 -7.49 4.07 -22.37
C LEU A 217 -7.99 3.85 -23.80
N TYR A 218 -9.18 4.36 -24.09
CA TYR A 218 -9.80 4.25 -25.42
C TYR A 218 -9.08 5.09 -26.48
N SER A 219 -8.31 6.09 -26.09
CA SER A 219 -7.47 6.86 -27.01
C SER A 219 -6.32 6.03 -27.61
N TYR A 220 -5.92 4.94 -26.93
CA TYR A 220 -4.90 4.00 -27.42
C TYR A 220 -5.51 2.90 -28.29
N GLN A 221 -5.95 3.28 -29.50
CA GLN A 221 -6.51 2.34 -30.48
C GLN A 221 -5.48 2.00 -31.55
N TYR A 222 -5.35 0.70 -31.82
CA TYR A 222 -4.48 0.14 -32.87
C TYR A 222 -5.26 -0.32 -34.10
N VAL A 223 -6.58 -0.18 -34.07
CA VAL A 223 -7.47 -0.46 -35.21
C VAL A 223 -7.38 0.65 -36.26
N LYS A 224 -7.67 0.35 -37.54
CA LYS A 224 -7.59 1.32 -38.63
C LYS A 224 -8.60 2.45 -38.52
N GLN A 225 -9.83 2.10 -38.07
CA GLN A 225 -10.91 3.08 -37.90
C GLN A 225 -11.04 3.42 -36.42
N ARG A 226 -10.47 4.57 -36.05
CA ARG A 226 -10.57 5.06 -34.67
C ARG A 226 -11.98 5.60 -34.41
N THR A 227 -12.54 5.25 -33.27
CA THR A 227 -13.83 5.71 -32.78
C THR A 227 -13.67 6.44 -31.46
N GLU A 228 -14.55 7.38 -31.18
CA GLU A 228 -14.64 7.99 -29.86
C GLU A 228 -15.45 7.11 -28.92
N ILE A 229 -15.10 7.13 -27.63
CA ILE A 229 -15.86 6.41 -26.63
C ILE A 229 -17.18 7.14 -26.35
N THR A 230 -18.27 6.38 -26.31
CA THR A 230 -19.60 6.93 -26.00
C THR A 230 -20.01 6.58 -24.58
N ASP A 231 -20.96 7.34 -23.99
CA ASP A 231 -21.51 7.04 -22.66
C ASP A 231 -22.10 5.63 -22.57
N VAL A 232 -22.63 5.12 -23.69
CA VAL A 232 -23.17 3.75 -23.77
C VAL A 232 -22.06 2.72 -23.61
N VAL A 233 -20.92 2.93 -24.26
CA VAL A 233 -19.74 2.05 -24.13
C VAL A 233 -19.17 2.12 -22.72
N MET A 234 -19.08 3.31 -22.13
CA MET A 234 -18.60 3.47 -20.75
C MET A 234 -19.49 2.77 -19.74
N ALA A 235 -20.81 2.91 -19.85
CA ALA A 235 -21.78 2.24 -19.00
C ALA A 235 -21.67 0.72 -19.15
N TRP A 236 -21.56 0.24 -20.38
CA TRP A 236 -21.39 -1.18 -20.68
C TRP A 236 -20.09 -1.74 -20.09
N LEU A 237 -18.97 -1.02 -20.25
CA LEU A 237 -17.69 -1.40 -19.64
C LEU A 237 -17.81 -1.52 -18.12
N TYR A 238 -18.46 -0.55 -17.47
CA TYR A 238 -18.64 -0.60 -16.03
C TYR A 238 -19.52 -1.78 -15.58
N GLU A 239 -20.63 -2.03 -16.26
CA GLU A 239 -21.53 -3.14 -15.96
C GLU A 239 -20.83 -4.50 -16.07
N HIS A 240 -19.91 -4.66 -17.03
CA HIS A 240 -19.23 -5.94 -17.29
C HIS A 240 -17.90 -6.10 -16.55
N THR A 241 -17.33 -5.04 -15.99
CA THR A 241 -16.03 -5.06 -15.28
C THR A 241 -16.13 -4.71 -13.80
N SER A 242 -17.30 -4.21 -13.36
CA SER A 242 -17.53 -3.68 -12.00
C SER A 242 -16.48 -2.63 -11.57
N GLY A 243 -15.91 -1.89 -12.52
CA GLY A 243 -14.87 -0.90 -12.27
C GLY A 243 -13.49 -1.47 -11.95
N ASN A 244 -13.26 -2.77 -12.24
CA ASN A 244 -11.94 -3.37 -12.09
C ASN A 244 -11.02 -2.95 -13.26
N ILE A 245 -9.99 -2.18 -12.96
CA ILE A 245 -9.08 -1.57 -13.92
C ILE A 245 -8.44 -2.61 -14.85
N SER A 246 -7.95 -3.71 -14.30
CA SER A 246 -7.27 -4.73 -15.09
C SER A 246 -8.21 -5.43 -16.06
N VAL A 247 -9.47 -5.65 -15.65
CA VAL A 247 -10.49 -6.25 -16.52
C VAL A 247 -10.87 -5.30 -17.64
N VAL A 248 -11.02 -4.00 -17.37
CA VAL A 248 -11.28 -2.98 -18.41
C VAL A 248 -10.15 -2.95 -19.44
N VAL A 249 -8.89 -2.92 -18.97
CA VAL A 249 -7.71 -2.92 -19.85
C VAL A 249 -7.66 -4.16 -20.73
N SER A 250 -7.81 -5.34 -20.12
CA SER A 250 -7.80 -6.61 -20.87
C SER A 250 -8.93 -6.67 -21.89
N LEU A 251 -10.13 -6.23 -21.50
CA LEU A 251 -11.29 -6.28 -22.37
C LEU A 251 -11.14 -5.39 -23.61
N ILE A 252 -10.65 -4.14 -23.42
CA ILE A 252 -10.39 -3.24 -24.54
C ILE A 252 -9.26 -3.75 -25.44
N HIS A 253 -8.21 -4.33 -24.84
CA HIS A 253 -7.12 -4.95 -25.59
C HIS A 253 -7.64 -6.12 -26.46
N ASP A 254 -8.35 -7.04 -25.83
CA ASP A 254 -8.86 -8.25 -26.50
C ASP A 254 -9.88 -7.92 -27.59
N ALA A 255 -10.73 -6.90 -27.35
CA ALA A 255 -11.68 -6.42 -28.36
C ALA A 255 -10.99 -5.87 -29.59
N GLN A 256 -9.89 -5.12 -29.43
CA GLN A 256 -9.09 -4.64 -30.55
C GLN A 256 -8.42 -5.79 -31.29
N GLU A 257 -7.84 -6.75 -30.57
CA GLU A 257 -7.21 -7.92 -31.19
C GLU A 257 -8.21 -8.71 -32.03
N ILE A 258 -9.41 -8.98 -31.49
CA ILE A 258 -10.49 -9.68 -32.22
C ILE A 258 -10.93 -8.87 -33.43
N ALA A 259 -11.11 -7.53 -33.28
CA ALA A 259 -11.52 -6.66 -34.39
C ALA A 259 -10.50 -6.67 -35.55
N ILE A 260 -9.21 -6.71 -35.21
CA ILE A 260 -8.10 -6.79 -36.21
C ILE A 260 -8.10 -8.17 -36.88
N LEU A 261 -8.17 -9.25 -36.10
CA LEU A 261 -8.14 -10.62 -36.62
C LEU A 261 -9.36 -10.93 -37.52
N ASN A 262 -10.53 -10.38 -37.17
CA ASN A 262 -11.76 -10.55 -37.98
C ASN A 262 -11.83 -9.57 -39.17
N GLY A 263 -10.82 -8.70 -39.36
CA GLY A 263 -10.77 -7.74 -40.45
C GLY A 263 -11.80 -6.60 -40.36
N ARG A 264 -12.51 -6.45 -39.27
CA ARG A 264 -13.48 -5.36 -39.04
C ARG A 264 -12.77 -4.03 -38.77
N GLU A 265 -11.64 -4.08 -38.10
CA GLU A 265 -10.74 -2.95 -37.84
C GLU A 265 -11.42 -1.74 -37.16
N VAL A 266 -12.42 -2.00 -36.31
CA VAL A 266 -13.17 -0.99 -35.56
C VAL A 266 -13.36 -1.48 -34.11
N LEU A 267 -13.07 -0.61 -33.15
CA LEU A 267 -13.36 -0.84 -31.74
C LEU A 267 -14.76 -0.28 -31.43
N ASN A 268 -15.73 -1.17 -31.26
CA ASN A 268 -17.11 -0.82 -30.97
C ASN A 268 -17.72 -1.77 -29.92
N LEU A 269 -19.00 -1.55 -29.59
CA LEU A 269 -19.70 -2.36 -28.61
C LEU A 269 -19.79 -3.85 -29.02
N GLU A 270 -19.86 -4.12 -30.33
CA GLU A 270 -19.93 -5.49 -30.85
C GLU A 270 -18.62 -6.21 -30.62
N SER A 271 -17.44 -5.59 -30.91
CA SER A 271 -16.13 -6.16 -30.65
C SER A 271 -15.85 -6.35 -29.15
N LEU A 272 -16.31 -5.43 -28.32
CA LEU A 272 -16.24 -5.54 -26.86
C LEU A 272 -17.08 -6.72 -26.32
N ASN A 273 -18.30 -6.88 -26.83
CA ASN A 273 -19.17 -7.99 -26.43
C ASN A 273 -18.61 -9.33 -26.89
N GLU A 274 -18.05 -9.40 -28.10
CA GLU A 274 -17.40 -10.60 -28.62
C GLU A 274 -16.18 -10.99 -27.75
N ALA A 275 -15.34 -10.04 -27.38
CA ALA A 275 -14.20 -10.26 -26.47
C ALA A 275 -14.66 -10.74 -25.09
N TYR A 276 -15.70 -10.12 -24.55
CA TYR A 276 -16.26 -10.52 -23.26
C TYR A 276 -16.76 -11.97 -23.27
N GLN A 277 -17.51 -12.36 -24.32
CA GLN A 277 -18.04 -13.73 -24.46
C GLN A 277 -16.93 -14.76 -24.67
N GLN A 278 -15.94 -14.45 -25.49
CA GLN A 278 -14.90 -15.43 -25.86
C GLN A 278 -13.81 -15.59 -24.80
N ARG A 279 -13.39 -14.49 -24.12
CA ARG A 279 -12.21 -14.51 -23.27
C ARG A 279 -12.50 -14.33 -21.77
N LEU A 280 -13.54 -13.58 -21.42
CA LEU A 280 -13.87 -13.28 -20.03
C LEU A 280 -15.03 -14.13 -19.49
N SER A 281 -15.62 -15.03 -20.27
CA SER A 281 -16.74 -15.86 -19.85
C SER A 281 -16.42 -16.69 -18.58
N MET A 282 -15.19 -17.13 -18.40
CA MET A 282 -14.77 -17.87 -17.20
C MET A 282 -14.71 -16.98 -15.94
N LEU A 283 -14.61 -15.67 -16.08
CA LEU A 283 -14.56 -14.71 -14.96
C LEU A 283 -15.95 -14.23 -14.53
N HIS A 284 -17.02 -14.58 -15.25
CA HIS A 284 -18.39 -14.16 -14.95
C HIS A 284 -18.83 -14.51 -13.53
N GLY A 285 -18.34 -15.61 -12.95
CA GLY A 285 -18.64 -16.00 -11.58
C GLY A 285 -17.92 -15.15 -10.51
N PHE A 286 -16.87 -14.44 -10.89
CA PHE A 286 -16.04 -13.65 -10.00
C PHE A 286 -16.28 -12.15 -10.14
N ILE A 287 -16.72 -11.72 -11.33
CA ILE A 287 -17.12 -10.34 -11.61
C ILE A 287 -18.63 -10.27 -11.40
N GLN A 288 -19.07 -9.95 -10.18
CA GLN A 288 -20.48 -9.66 -9.94
C GLN A 288 -20.79 -8.27 -10.47
N PRO A 289 -21.62 -8.13 -11.52
CA PRO A 289 -22.07 -6.82 -11.94
C PRO A 289 -22.80 -6.17 -10.75
N ARG A 290 -22.33 -5.01 -10.30
CA ARG A 290 -23.05 -4.24 -9.30
C ARG A 290 -24.42 -3.92 -9.90
N GLN A 291 -25.50 -4.44 -9.30
CA GLN A 291 -26.85 -4.10 -9.70
C GLN A 291 -26.97 -2.58 -9.79
N LYS A 292 -27.59 -2.09 -10.88
CA LYS A 292 -27.87 -0.66 -11.09
C LYS A 292 -28.28 -0.03 -9.78
N CYS A 293 -27.44 0.87 -9.28
CA CYS A 293 -27.82 1.69 -8.14
C CYS A 293 -28.99 2.56 -8.61
N GLN A 294 -30.21 2.07 -8.38
CA GLN A 294 -31.37 2.93 -8.47
C GLN A 294 -31.10 4.10 -7.54
N THR A 295 -31.15 5.30 -8.07
CA THR A 295 -31.07 6.55 -7.32
C THR A 295 -32.29 6.64 -6.38
N SER A 296 -32.31 5.80 -5.36
CA SER A 296 -33.16 5.99 -4.21
C SER A 296 -32.39 6.87 -3.24
N LYS A 297 -32.87 8.10 -3.09
CA LYS A 297 -32.55 8.96 -1.96
C LYS A 297 -32.97 8.23 -0.67
N THR A 298 -32.17 7.26 -0.25
CA THR A 298 -32.36 6.58 1.02
C THR A 298 -31.50 7.30 2.03
N LYS A 299 -32.17 8.11 2.85
CA LYS A 299 -31.64 8.63 4.11
C LYS A 299 -30.88 7.49 4.80
N ARG A 300 -29.57 7.64 4.99
CA ARG A 300 -28.79 6.76 5.87
C ARG A 300 -29.45 6.76 7.25
N LYS A 301 -30.18 5.71 7.55
CA LYS A 301 -30.47 5.35 8.95
C LYS A 301 -29.22 4.69 9.48
N THR A 302 -28.42 5.43 10.22
CA THR A 302 -27.42 4.90 11.13
C THR A 302 -28.15 4.09 12.19
N THR A 303 -28.17 2.78 12.04
CA THR A 303 -28.53 1.88 13.14
C THR A 303 -27.29 1.75 14.05
N VAL A 304 -27.24 2.60 15.05
CA VAL A 304 -26.40 2.41 16.22
C VAL A 304 -27.03 1.28 17.03
N PRO A 305 -26.30 0.25 17.48
CA PRO A 305 -26.83 -0.73 18.42
C PRO A 305 -27.24 -0.01 19.71
N LYS A 306 -28.49 -0.15 20.11
CA LYS A 306 -28.94 0.27 21.42
C LYS A 306 -28.23 -0.59 22.48
N VAL A 307 -27.37 0.04 23.25
CA VAL A 307 -26.97 -0.45 24.56
C VAL A 307 -27.93 0.22 25.52
N ASP A 308 -28.82 -0.58 26.12
CA ASP A 308 -29.61 -0.16 27.24
C ASP A 308 -28.68 0.07 28.43
N ALA A 309 -28.51 1.31 28.85
CA ALA A 309 -27.99 1.66 30.13
C ALA A 309 -28.82 2.81 30.67
N HIS A 310 -29.71 2.50 31.58
CA HIS A 310 -30.22 3.45 32.53
C HIS A 310 -29.07 3.97 33.39
N VAL A 311 -28.73 5.24 33.27
CA VAL A 311 -28.18 6.04 34.36
C VAL A 311 -28.72 7.45 34.19
N GLU A 312 -29.53 7.86 35.15
CA GLU A 312 -29.81 9.24 35.49
C GLU A 312 -28.50 9.88 35.92
N SER A 313 -28.16 11.04 35.40
CA SER A 313 -27.59 12.16 36.17
C SER A 313 -27.05 13.28 35.29
N ASP A 314 -27.38 14.47 35.69
CA ASP A 314 -26.65 15.74 35.65
C ASP A 314 -25.94 16.15 34.35
N GLY A 315 -26.36 17.34 33.87
CA GLY A 315 -25.83 18.17 32.81
C GLY A 315 -24.35 18.00 32.38
N GLU A 316 -24.02 16.96 31.65
CA GLU A 316 -22.72 16.87 31.01
C GLU A 316 -22.78 17.49 29.60
N PHE A 317 -21.98 18.53 29.44
CA PHE A 317 -21.71 19.17 28.15
C PHE A 317 -21.03 18.18 27.22
N THR A 318 -21.71 17.80 26.13
CA THR A 318 -21.10 16.98 25.07
C THR A 318 -20.57 17.88 23.96
N ILE A 319 -19.44 17.52 23.36
CA ILE A 319 -18.84 18.23 22.21
C ILE A 319 -19.85 18.39 21.06
N ALA A 320 -20.70 17.37 20.85
CA ALA A 320 -21.76 17.43 19.85
C ALA A 320 -22.83 18.49 20.15
N GLY A 321 -23.13 18.71 21.42
CA GLY A 321 -24.03 19.77 21.89
C GLY A 321 -23.46 21.17 21.64
N LEU A 322 -22.17 21.37 21.94
CA LEU A 322 -21.46 22.62 21.68
C LEU A 322 -21.36 22.96 20.19
N VAL A 323 -21.14 21.96 19.34
CA VAL A 323 -21.16 22.13 17.86
C VAL A 323 -22.52 22.55 17.35
N SER A 324 -23.59 21.99 17.91
CA SER A 324 -24.97 22.35 17.54
C SER A 324 -25.31 23.77 18.01
N GLN A 325 -24.86 24.16 19.18
CA GLN A 325 -25.05 25.48 19.76
C GLN A 325 -24.29 26.55 18.96
N ALA A 326 -23.03 26.29 18.60
CA ALA A 326 -22.21 27.20 17.78
C ALA A 326 -22.88 27.49 16.41
N LYS A 327 -23.51 26.46 15.82
CA LYS A 327 -24.23 26.58 14.55
C LYS A 327 -25.54 27.37 14.68
N THR A 328 -26.24 27.26 15.81
CA THR A 328 -27.51 27.97 16.03
C THR A 328 -27.28 29.44 16.41
N GLU A 329 -26.22 29.73 17.16
CA GLU A 329 -25.91 31.07 17.66
C GLU A 329 -24.95 31.86 16.74
N GLY A 330 -24.39 31.22 15.70
CA GLY A 330 -23.47 31.85 14.75
C GLY A 330 -22.15 32.30 15.36
N VAL A 331 -21.74 31.69 16.50
CA VAL A 331 -20.51 32.01 17.24
C VAL A 331 -19.41 31.03 16.82
N ASP A 332 -18.16 31.51 16.82
CA ASP A 332 -17.01 30.65 16.52
C ASP A 332 -16.88 29.53 17.56
N ILE A 333 -16.83 28.28 17.07
CA ILE A 333 -16.72 27.09 17.90
C ILE A 333 -15.49 27.13 18.82
N VAL A 334 -14.40 27.78 18.38
CA VAL A 334 -13.14 27.90 19.14
C VAL A 334 -13.35 28.82 20.36
N GLU A 335 -14.12 29.91 20.23
CA GLU A 335 -14.47 30.76 21.35
C GLU A 335 -15.39 30.06 22.36
N LEU A 336 -16.34 29.30 21.87
CA LEU A 336 -17.26 28.52 22.70
C LEU A 336 -16.54 27.41 23.47
N LEU A 337 -15.56 26.76 22.86
CA LEU A 337 -14.72 25.73 23.49
C LEU A 337 -13.79 26.34 24.57
N LYS A 338 -13.24 27.54 24.34
CA LYS A 338 -12.40 28.23 25.32
C LYS A 338 -13.14 28.55 26.61
N ASN A 339 -14.44 28.75 26.54
CA ASN A 339 -15.27 29.02 27.72
C ASN A 339 -15.56 27.80 28.60
N HIS A 340 -15.40 26.58 28.03
CA HIS A 340 -15.75 25.33 28.68
C HIS A 340 -14.55 24.39 28.96
N LEU A 341 -13.39 24.68 28.35
CA LEU A 341 -12.18 23.87 28.52
C LEU A 341 -11.01 24.77 28.99
N PRO A 342 -10.19 24.31 29.95
CA PRO A 342 -8.98 25.03 30.31
C PRO A 342 -7.99 25.00 29.15
N VAL A 343 -7.71 26.15 28.54
CA VAL A 343 -6.72 26.28 27.47
C VAL A 343 -5.36 26.56 28.07
N VAL A 344 -4.41 25.68 27.87
CA VAL A 344 -3.00 25.90 28.24
C VAL A 344 -2.25 26.34 26.98
N GLU A 345 -1.78 27.59 26.96
CA GLU A 345 -0.89 28.06 25.91
C GLU A 345 0.49 27.42 26.09
N VAL A 346 0.90 26.61 25.11
CA VAL A 346 2.26 26.10 25.04
C VAL A 346 3.07 27.04 24.16
N ALA A 347 3.99 27.78 24.79
CA ALA A 347 4.99 28.57 24.06
C ALA A 347 5.89 27.61 23.27
N VAL A 348 5.97 27.80 21.94
CA VAL A 348 6.83 27.08 21.01
C VAL A 348 8.21 27.73 20.95
#